data_54a262b28f2b5154e00b74e13c6a2d0c
#
_entry.id   54a262b28f2b5154e00b74e13c6a2d0c
#
_cell.length_a   1.000
_cell.length_b   1.000
_cell.length_c   1.000
_cell.angle_alpha   90.00
_cell.angle_beta   90.00
_cell.angle_gamma   90.00
#
_symmetry.space_group_name_H-M   'P 1'
#
loop_
_entity.id
_entity.type
_entity.pdbx_description
1 polymer ?
#
loop_
_entity_poly.entity_id
_entity_poly.type
_entity_poly.pdbx_seq_one_letter_code
_entity_poly.pdbx_strand_id
1 'polypeptide(L)'
;LEFRRVLFRSFEEMYQKYDYDRFFRSFQHFYTLYQYRNVELWEEYGRGQVSKEELNRQRFLYPLEAVGARDAALAEAFSDDFFSVIPTKSRLMPHAYEVLEYLAEKYNLYILSNGFQELQCHKMRSAGIDRFFKKIVLSDDIGVLKPWPEIFHFALSATQSEVRDSLMIGDSWENDVAGAKGVGMHQVFYNVTGKEELPFQPTYHISNLKELMQIL
;
A
#
# COMPACT_ATOMS: atom_id res chain seq x y z
N LEU A 1 -0.47 -4.17 8.05
CA LEU A 1 -0.04 -2.97 8.78
C LEU A 1 -1.22 -2.00 8.86
N GLU A 2 -1.44 -1.39 10.02
CA GLU A 2 -2.45 -0.32 10.22
C GLU A 2 -2.04 0.96 9.45
N PHE A 3 -1.71 0.78 8.18
CA PHE A 3 -0.95 1.77 7.43
C PHE A 3 -1.72 3.06 7.15
N ARG A 4 -3.02 2.97 6.82
CA ARG A 4 -3.83 4.17 6.52
C ARG A 4 -3.91 5.13 7.71
N ARG A 5 -4.12 4.60 8.93
CA ARG A 5 -4.16 5.41 10.16
C ARG A 5 -2.80 5.96 10.53
N VAL A 6 -1.76 5.16 10.33
CA VAL A 6 -0.37 5.57 10.57
C VAL A 6 0.04 6.68 9.62
N LEU A 7 -0.26 6.54 8.32
CA LEU A 7 -0.02 7.58 7.32
C LEU A 7 -0.70 8.89 7.70
N PHE A 8 -2.01 8.85 7.98
CA PHE A 8 -2.78 10.03 8.32
C PHE A 8 -2.19 10.79 9.51
N ARG A 9 -1.87 10.08 10.61
CA ARG A 9 -1.23 10.68 11.79
C ARG A 9 0.16 11.22 11.49
N SER A 10 0.95 10.53 10.67
CA SER A 10 2.28 11.02 10.30
C SER A 10 2.22 12.27 9.42
N PHE A 11 1.21 12.37 8.54
CA PHE A 11 0.95 13.60 7.81
C PHE A 11 0.56 14.75 8.75
N GLU A 12 -0.27 14.49 9.75
CA GLU A 12 -0.68 15.48 10.74
C GLU A 12 0.52 15.95 11.59
N GLU A 13 1.37 15.02 12.04
CA GLU A 13 2.62 15.34 12.74
C GLU A 13 3.55 16.22 11.88
N MET A 14 3.73 15.89 10.60
CA MET A 14 4.56 16.68 9.69
C MET A 14 3.93 18.04 9.36
N TYR A 15 2.62 18.10 9.18
CA TYR A 15 1.86 19.34 8.96
C TYR A 15 2.13 20.34 10.09
N GLN A 16 2.07 19.89 11.35
CA GLN A 16 2.37 20.72 12.51
C GLN A 16 3.85 21.08 12.59
N LYS A 17 4.76 20.12 12.37
CA LYS A 17 6.21 20.34 12.43
C LYS A 17 6.69 21.42 11.46
N TYR A 18 6.08 21.50 10.28
CA TYR A 18 6.46 22.43 9.21
C TYR A 18 5.60 23.68 9.15
N ASP A 19 4.76 23.95 10.16
CA ASP A 19 3.87 25.13 10.25
C ASP A 19 3.01 25.31 8.98
N TYR A 20 2.44 24.25 8.47
CA TYR A 20 1.63 24.28 7.25
C TYR A 20 0.32 25.06 7.42
N ASP A 21 -0.10 25.35 8.66
CA ASP A 21 -1.24 26.25 8.96
C ASP A 21 -1.10 27.63 8.31
N ARG A 22 0.13 28.10 8.04
CA ARG A 22 0.39 29.37 7.34
C ARG A 22 0.05 29.36 5.86
N PHE A 23 -0.10 28.16 5.25
CA PHE A 23 -0.42 28.00 3.83
C PHE A 23 -1.83 27.45 3.60
N PHE A 24 -2.29 26.56 4.46
CA PHE A 24 -3.52 25.80 4.28
C PHE A 24 -4.57 26.22 5.31
N ARG A 25 -5.84 26.23 4.91
CA ARG A 25 -6.98 26.53 5.79
C ARG A 25 -7.15 25.55 6.93
N SER A 26 -6.66 24.32 6.75
CA SER A 26 -6.69 23.23 7.71
C SER A 26 -5.81 22.06 7.24
N PHE A 27 -5.46 21.15 8.15
CA PHE A 27 -4.83 19.89 7.79
C PHE A 27 -5.64 19.10 6.74
N GLN A 28 -6.97 19.07 6.87
CA GLN A 28 -7.84 18.37 5.90
C GLN A 28 -7.73 18.97 4.49
N HIS A 29 -7.59 20.28 4.36
CA HIS A 29 -7.39 20.96 3.08
C HIS A 29 -6.08 20.52 2.41
N PHE A 30 -4.98 20.53 3.15
CA PHE A 30 -3.68 20.01 2.69
C PHE A 30 -3.79 18.53 2.27
N TYR A 31 -4.35 17.69 3.15
CA TYR A 31 -4.42 16.26 2.92
C TYR A 31 -5.29 15.89 1.72
N THR A 32 -6.37 16.63 1.46
CA THR A 32 -7.21 16.46 0.27
C THR A 32 -6.43 16.76 -1.01
N LEU A 33 -5.68 17.86 -1.05
CA LEU A 33 -4.83 18.21 -2.20
C LEU A 33 -3.74 17.15 -2.43
N TYR A 34 -3.10 16.70 -1.35
CA TYR A 34 -2.14 15.61 -1.42
C TYR A 34 -2.75 14.33 -1.99
N GLN A 35 -3.90 13.88 -1.45
CA GLN A 35 -4.56 12.65 -1.90
C GLN A 35 -4.95 12.73 -3.37
N TYR A 36 -5.53 13.85 -3.79
CA TYR A 36 -5.92 14.06 -5.17
C TYR A 36 -4.72 13.86 -6.12
N ARG A 37 -3.63 14.58 -5.91
CA ARG A 37 -2.45 14.48 -6.78
C ARG A 37 -1.75 13.13 -6.65
N ASN A 38 -1.72 12.55 -5.46
CA ASN A 38 -1.10 11.25 -5.24
C ASN A 38 -1.78 10.13 -6.04
N VAL A 39 -3.11 10.14 -6.16
CA VAL A 39 -3.85 9.15 -6.99
C VAL A 39 -3.46 9.30 -8.46
N GLU A 40 -3.50 10.52 -9.01
CA GLU A 40 -3.10 10.79 -10.39
C GLU A 40 -1.65 10.35 -10.67
N LEU A 41 -0.72 10.70 -9.77
CA LEU A 41 0.69 10.34 -9.91
C LEU A 41 0.93 8.83 -9.91
N TRP A 42 0.20 8.07 -9.12
CA TRP A 42 0.30 6.61 -9.15
C TRP A 42 -0.22 6.03 -10.47
N GLU A 43 -1.27 6.60 -11.07
CA GLU A 43 -1.74 6.21 -12.40
C GLU A 43 -0.72 6.58 -13.50
N GLU A 44 -0.17 7.79 -13.45
CA GLU A 44 0.89 8.26 -14.36
C GLU A 44 2.14 7.36 -14.26
N TYR A 45 2.55 7.01 -13.04
CA TYR A 45 3.67 6.10 -12.79
C TYR A 45 3.40 4.70 -13.35
N GLY A 46 2.22 4.15 -13.11
CA GLY A 46 1.81 2.86 -13.65
C GLY A 46 1.75 2.80 -15.18
N ARG A 47 1.62 3.97 -15.86
CA ARG A 47 1.69 4.11 -17.32
C ARG A 47 3.09 4.47 -17.81
N GLY A 48 4.09 4.58 -16.93
CA GLY A 48 5.45 4.99 -17.28
C GLY A 48 5.58 6.46 -17.69
N GLN A 49 4.62 7.31 -17.33
CA GLN A 49 4.59 8.74 -17.71
C GLN A 49 5.41 9.62 -16.77
N VAL A 50 5.61 9.18 -15.54
CA VAL A 50 6.46 9.84 -14.54
C VAL A 50 7.42 8.85 -13.91
N SER A 51 8.59 9.31 -13.47
CA SER A 51 9.52 8.49 -12.72
C SER A 51 9.13 8.40 -11.24
N LYS A 52 9.74 7.47 -10.51
CA LYS A 52 9.60 7.32 -9.06
C LYS A 52 10.01 8.61 -8.33
N GLU A 53 11.09 9.23 -8.76
CA GLU A 53 11.60 10.48 -8.20
C GLU A 53 10.59 11.60 -8.40
N GLU A 54 10.05 11.71 -9.62
CA GLU A 54 9.03 12.73 -9.94
C GLU A 54 7.74 12.50 -9.17
N LEU A 55 7.26 11.26 -9.06
CA LEU A 55 6.11 10.91 -8.23
C LEU A 55 6.35 11.35 -6.77
N ASN A 56 7.50 11.00 -6.20
CA ASN A 56 7.84 11.34 -4.81
C ASN A 56 7.96 12.85 -4.59
N ARG A 57 8.49 13.58 -5.55
CA ARG A 57 8.62 15.03 -5.50
C ARG A 57 7.26 15.72 -5.62
N GLN A 58 6.50 15.39 -6.64
CA GLN A 58 5.26 16.09 -7.00
C GLN A 58 4.15 15.93 -5.97
N ARG A 59 4.00 14.78 -5.35
CA ARG A 59 2.92 14.57 -4.38
C ARG A 59 3.03 15.44 -3.13
N PHE A 60 4.23 15.93 -2.78
CA PHE A 60 4.44 16.86 -1.67
C PHE A 60 4.53 18.31 -2.12
N LEU A 61 4.99 18.56 -3.33
CA LEU A 61 5.11 19.91 -3.90
C LEU A 61 3.74 20.46 -4.35
N TYR A 62 2.93 19.65 -5.01
CA TYR A 62 1.64 20.06 -5.55
C TYR A 62 0.70 20.73 -4.54
N PRO A 63 0.52 20.25 -3.32
CA PRO A 63 -0.33 20.96 -2.35
C PRO A 63 0.10 22.40 -2.10
N LEU A 64 1.40 22.66 -1.99
CA LEU A 64 1.94 24.02 -1.83
C LEU A 64 1.69 24.88 -3.08
N GLU A 65 1.96 24.34 -4.27
CA GLU A 65 1.72 25.05 -5.53
C GLU A 65 0.23 25.41 -5.71
N ALA A 66 -0.67 24.49 -5.33
CA ALA A 66 -2.13 24.70 -5.44
C ALA A 66 -2.65 25.85 -4.58
N VAL A 67 -1.93 26.22 -3.52
CA VAL A 67 -2.26 27.39 -2.65
C VAL A 67 -1.36 28.60 -2.95
N GLY A 68 -0.57 28.55 -4.03
CA GLY A 68 0.30 29.64 -4.47
C GLY A 68 1.65 29.74 -3.72
N ALA A 69 1.97 28.79 -2.86
CA ALA A 69 3.26 28.70 -2.20
C ALA A 69 4.23 27.90 -3.08
N ARG A 70 5.33 28.54 -3.52
CA ARG A 70 6.33 27.89 -4.38
C ARG A 70 7.61 27.62 -3.58
N ASP A 71 7.51 26.74 -2.60
CA ASP A 71 8.62 26.37 -1.74
C ASP A 71 8.98 24.89 -1.91
N ALA A 72 9.78 24.60 -2.93
CA ALA A 72 10.22 23.24 -3.25
C ALA A 72 11.13 22.67 -2.13
N ALA A 73 11.95 23.51 -1.51
CA ALA A 73 12.83 23.06 -0.42
C ALA A 73 12.03 22.63 0.83
N LEU A 74 10.93 23.34 1.13
CA LEU A 74 10.03 22.97 2.20
C LEU A 74 9.31 21.65 1.90
N ALA A 75 8.85 21.45 0.66
CA ALA A 75 8.21 20.19 0.23
C ALA A 75 9.18 19.00 0.31
N GLU A 76 10.44 19.19 -0.07
CA GLU A 76 11.50 18.19 0.01
C GLU A 76 11.80 17.83 1.47
N ALA A 77 12.04 18.81 2.34
CA ALA A 77 12.28 18.59 3.76
C ALA A 77 11.10 17.84 4.44
N PHE A 78 9.85 18.22 4.11
CA PHE A 78 8.66 17.51 4.57
C PHE A 78 8.66 16.05 4.11
N SER A 79 8.96 15.81 2.83
CA SER A 79 9.03 14.49 2.21
C SER A 79 10.08 13.60 2.89
N ASP A 80 11.29 14.11 3.07
CA ASP A 80 12.42 13.38 3.66
C ASP A 80 12.12 12.94 5.09
N ASP A 81 11.61 13.86 5.90
CA ASP A 81 11.21 13.56 7.27
C ASP A 81 10.03 12.56 7.31
N PHE A 82 9.04 12.74 6.44
CA PHE A 82 7.92 11.82 6.35
C PHE A 82 8.38 10.40 6.03
N PHE A 83 9.26 10.23 5.03
CA PHE A 83 9.79 8.91 4.67
C PHE A 83 10.78 8.35 5.70
N SER A 84 11.42 9.17 6.50
CA SER A 84 12.27 8.70 7.60
C SER A 84 11.44 8.11 8.75
N VAL A 85 10.25 8.68 9.01
CA VAL A 85 9.39 8.31 10.14
C VAL A 85 8.47 7.12 9.81
N ILE A 86 7.91 7.08 8.60
CA ILE A 86 6.92 6.05 8.21
C ILE A 86 7.42 4.61 8.43
N PRO A 87 8.64 4.24 8.04
CA PRO A 87 9.13 2.87 8.22
C PRO A 87 9.26 2.43 9.67
N THR A 88 9.42 3.38 10.59
CA THR A 88 9.55 3.10 12.03
C THR A 88 8.21 2.80 12.71
N LYS A 89 7.11 3.18 12.07
CA LYS A 89 5.74 2.97 12.56
C LYS A 89 5.23 1.59 12.15
N SER A 90 5.63 0.56 12.90
CA SER A 90 5.48 -0.86 12.56
C SER A 90 4.25 -1.54 13.17
N ARG A 91 3.22 -0.79 13.59
CA ARG A 91 2.02 -1.37 14.20
C ARG A 91 1.30 -2.30 13.23
N LEU A 92 1.15 -3.54 13.64
CA LEU A 92 0.41 -4.56 12.91
C LEU A 92 -1.10 -4.37 13.06
N MET A 93 -1.85 -4.84 12.06
CA MET A 93 -3.29 -5.05 12.20
C MET A 93 -3.55 -6.07 13.31
N PRO A 94 -4.70 -5.96 14.03
CA PRO A 94 -5.07 -6.96 15.03
C PRO A 94 -4.95 -8.37 14.48
N HIS A 95 -4.39 -9.27 15.27
CA HIS A 95 -4.18 -10.69 14.95
C HIS A 95 -3.22 -11.00 13.79
N ALA A 96 -2.60 -9.98 13.15
CA ALA A 96 -1.75 -10.24 11.98
C ALA A 96 -0.58 -11.18 12.27
N TYR A 97 0.07 -11.03 13.42
CA TYR A 97 1.21 -11.89 13.79
C TYR A 97 0.77 -13.34 14.02
N GLU A 98 -0.29 -13.55 14.82
CA GLU A 98 -0.88 -14.86 15.12
C GLU A 98 -1.29 -15.61 13.84
N VAL A 99 -1.92 -14.86 12.92
CA VAL A 99 -2.38 -15.42 11.64
C VAL A 99 -1.20 -15.76 10.71
N LEU A 100 -0.18 -14.90 10.65
CA LEU A 100 1.02 -15.18 9.85
C LEU A 100 1.77 -16.41 10.36
N GLU A 101 1.89 -16.57 11.68
CA GLU A 101 2.51 -17.72 12.30
C GLU A 101 1.75 -19.01 11.93
N TYR A 102 0.43 -19.02 12.08
CA TYR A 102 -0.42 -20.16 11.71
C TYR A 102 -0.33 -20.50 10.22
N LEU A 103 -0.40 -19.50 9.33
CA LEU A 103 -0.38 -19.73 7.89
C LEU A 103 1.00 -20.15 7.37
N ALA A 104 2.08 -19.67 7.97
CA ALA A 104 3.43 -20.02 7.55
C ALA A 104 3.80 -21.49 7.78
N GLU A 105 3.10 -22.17 8.70
CA GLU A 105 3.25 -23.62 8.92
C GLU A 105 2.61 -24.46 7.81
N LYS A 106 1.61 -23.92 7.12
CA LYS A 106 0.78 -24.64 6.16
C LYS A 106 1.04 -24.21 4.70
N TYR A 107 1.41 -22.96 4.49
CA TYR A 107 1.47 -22.31 3.17
C TYR A 107 2.77 -21.59 2.95
N ASN A 108 3.13 -21.41 1.69
CA ASN A 108 4.18 -20.50 1.28
C ASN A 108 3.60 -19.09 1.20
N LEU A 109 4.08 -18.18 2.05
CA LEU A 109 3.60 -16.80 2.08
C LEU A 109 4.51 -15.90 1.23
N TYR A 110 3.88 -15.01 0.48
CA TYR A 110 4.53 -14.03 -0.39
C TYR A 110 3.87 -12.66 -0.23
N ILE A 111 4.61 -11.60 -0.47
CA ILE A 111 4.06 -10.25 -0.57
C ILE A 111 3.98 -9.86 -2.05
N LEU A 112 2.82 -9.30 -2.45
CA LEU A 112 2.63 -8.64 -3.73
C LEU A 112 2.12 -7.20 -3.48
N SER A 113 2.95 -6.19 -3.78
CA SER A 113 2.65 -4.80 -3.41
C SER A 113 3.01 -3.80 -4.50
N ASN A 114 2.17 -2.74 -4.61
CA ASN A 114 2.45 -1.56 -5.44
C ASN A 114 3.41 -0.56 -4.77
N GLY A 115 3.92 -0.88 -3.57
CA GLY A 115 4.82 0.02 -2.85
C GLY A 115 6.28 -0.14 -3.28
N PHE A 116 7.08 0.88 -2.98
CA PHE A 116 8.52 0.89 -3.27
C PHE A 116 9.32 -0.04 -2.35
N GLN A 117 10.35 -0.67 -2.90
CA GLN A 117 11.12 -1.73 -2.25
C GLN A 117 11.69 -1.30 -0.90
N GLU A 118 12.35 -0.16 -0.85
CA GLU A 118 13.03 0.31 0.37
C GLU A 118 12.03 0.47 1.51
N LEU A 119 10.88 1.09 1.22
CA LEU A 119 9.84 1.35 2.21
C LEU A 119 9.18 0.06 2.69
N GLN A 120 8.82 -0.84 1.78
CA GLN A 120 8.12 -2.09 2.13
C GLN A 120 9.02 -3.04 2.92
N CYS A 121 10.27 -3.25 2.48
CA CYS A 121 11.22 -4.09 3.20
C CYS A 121 11.52 -3.54 4.60
N HIS A 122 11.71 -2.23 4.74
CA HIS A 122 11.98 -1.62 6.05
C HIS A 122 10.77 -1.78 6.98
N LYS A 123 9.56 -1.51 6.51
CA LYS A 123 8.32 -1.68 7.31
C LYS A 123 8.14 -3.11 7.82
N MET A 124 8.37 -4.10 6.98
CA MET A 124 8.22 -5.51 7.39
C MET A 124 9.27 -5.94 8.42
N ARG A 125 10.53 -5.51 8.23
CA ARG A 125 11.60 -5.74 9.20
C ARG A 125 11.30 -5.06 10.54
N SER A 126 10.89 -3.78 10.52
CA SER A 126 10.53 -3.05 11.74
C SER A 126 9.35 -3.66 12.46
N ALA A 127 8.44 -4.33 11.74
CA ALA A 127 7.32 -5.06 12.31
C ALA A 127 7.66 -6.50 12.73
N GLY A 128 8.86 -7.01 12.42
CA GLY A 128 9.30 -8.37 12.73
C GLY A 128 8.53 -9.47 11.99
N ILE A 129 7.94 -9.14 10.83
CA ILE A 129 7.10 -10.07 10.05
C ILE A 129 7.75 -10.52 8.74
N ASP A 130 8.88 -9.95 8.35
CA ASP A 130 9.61 -10.29 7.12
C ASP A 130 9.97 -11.78 7.05
N ARG A 131 10.27 -12.40 8.17
CA ARG A 131 10.63 -13.81 8.30
C ARG A 131 9.54 -14.81 7.84
N PHE A 132 8.27 -14.40 7.83
CA PHE A 132 7.16 -15.26 7.41
C PHE A 132 7.04 -15.38 5.89
N PHE A 133 7.63 -14.45 5.14
CA PHE A 133 7.48 -14.37 3.68
C PHE A 133 8.72 -14.91 2.97
N LYS A 134 8.51 -15.88 2.08
CA LYS A 134 9.61 -16.45 1.27
C LYS A 134 10.10 -15.49 0.20
N LYS A 135 9.24 -14.62 -0.30
CA LYS A 135 9.58 -13.62 -1.30
C LYS A 135 8.66 -12.40 -1.22
N ILE A 136 9.20 -11.25 -1.58
CA ILE A 136 8.49 -10.00 -1.77
C ILE A 136 8.56 -9.67 -3.24
N VAL A 137 7.41 -9.47 -3.88
CA VAL A 137 7.27 -9.05 -5.27
C VAL A 137 6.65 -7.66 -5.28
N LEU A 138 7.31 -6.74 -5.92
CA LEU A 138 6.92 -5.34 -5.94
C LEU A 138 6.71 -4.84 -7.37
N SER A 139 5.89 -3.82 -7.52
CA SER A 139 5.73 -3.13 -8.81
C SER A 139 7.05 -2.60 -9.36
N ASP A 140 7.98 -2.22 -8.48
CA ASP A 140 9.33 -1.80 -8.87
C ASP A 140 10.11 -2.89 -9.63
N ASP A 141 9.81 -4.17 -9.39
CA ASP A 141 10.52 -5.28 -10.03
C ASP A 141 10.28 -5.34 -11.55
N ILE A 142 9.10 -4.88 -12.00
CA ILE A 142 8.70 -4.97 -13.42
C ILE A 142 8.12 -3.68 -14.00
N GLY A 143 7.99 -2.62 -13.18
CA GLY A 143 7.38 -1.34 -13.62
C GLY A 143 5.87 -1.42 -13.87
N VAL A 144 5.17 -2.44 -13.33
CA VAL A 144 3.73 -2.64 -13.51
C VAL A 144 3.03 -2.76 -12.17
N LEU A 145 1.93 -2.03 -12.00
CA LEU A 145 1.13 -2.00 -10.77
C LEU A 145 -0.01 -3.03 -10.80
N LYS A 146 -0.46 -3.51 -9.62
CA LYS A 146 -1.79 -4.06 -9.50
C LYS A 146 -2.82 -2.98 -9.87
N PRO A 147 -3.92 -3.26 -10.55
CA PRO A 147 -4.49 -4.59 -10.84
C PRO A 147 -4.07 -5.20 -12.18
N TRP A 148 -3.06 -4.69 -12.86
CA TRP A 148 -2.68 -5.20 -14.18
C TRP A 148 -2.25 -6.68 -14.12
N PRO A 149 -2.67 -7.53 -15.07
CA PRO A 149 -2.40 -8.97 -15.07
C PRO A 149 -0.92 -9.33 -15.00
N GLU A 150 -0.06 -8.51 -15.60
CA GLU A 150 1.37 -8.76 -15.74
C GLU A 150 2.07 -8.90 -14.38
N ILE A 151 1.69 -8.12 -13.36
CA ILE A 151 2.30 -8.22 -12.03
C ILE A 151 1.91 -9.53 -11.33
N PHE A 152 0.69 -10.02 -11.54
CA PHE A 152 0.24 -11.31 -10.98
C PHE A 152 0.95 -12.48 -11.68
N HIS A 153 1.06 -12.45 -13.00
CA HIS A 153 1.80 -13.46 -13.76
C HIS A 153 3.29 -13.48 -13.40
N PHE A 154 3.89 -12.30 -13.24
CA PHE A 154 5.27 -12.18 -12.75
C PHE A 154 5.41 -12.77 -11.34
N ALA A 155 4.50 -12.46 -10.43
CA ALA A 155 4.53 -13.01 -9.06
C ALA A 155 4.43 -14.53 -9.05
N LEU A 156 3.52 -15.11 -9.82
CA LEU A 156 3.37 -16.55 -9.96
C LEU A 156 4.64 -17.21 -10.51
N SER A 157 5.22 -16.64 -11.57
CA SER A 157 6.47 -17.12 -12.16
C SER A 157 7.64 -17.01 -11.16
N ALA A 158 7.80 -15.85 -10.52
CA ALA A 158 8.87 -15.56 -9.57
C ALA A 158 8.81 -16.42 -8.31
N THR A 159 7.65 -16.96 -7.96
CA THR A 159 7.40 -17.83 -6.82
C THR A 159 7.24 -19.30 -7.18
N GLN A 160 7.28 -19.61 -8.49
CA GLN A 160 7.04 -20.95 -9.03
C GLN A 160 5.69 -21.53 -8.57
N SER A 161 4.65 -20.67 -8.56
CA SER A 161 3.30 -21.01 -8.10
C SER A 161 2.33 -21.12 -9.27
N GLU A 162 1.33 -21.99 -9.13
CA GLU A 162 0.24 -22.13 -10.09
C GLU A 162 -0.97 -21.27 -9.68
N VAL A 163 -1.68 -20.71 -10.63
CA VAL A 163 -2.87 -19.87 -10.40
C VAL A 163 -3.90 -20.56 -9.51
N ARG A 164 -4.20 -21.85 -9.81
CA ARG A 164 -5.21 -22.65 -9.10
C ARG A 164 -4.87 -22.93 -7.63
N ASP A 165 -3.57 -22.92 -7.30
CA ASP A 165 -3.05 -23.23 -5.97
C ASP A 165 -2.66 -21.94 -5.22
N SER A 166 -3.06 -20.78 -5.76
CA SER A 166 -2.72 -19.47 -5.24
C SER A 166 -3.96 -18.70 -4.80
N LEU A 167 -3.81 -17.96 -3.71
CA LEU A 167 -4.86 -17.15 -3.09
C LEU A 167 -4.33 -15.75 -2.80
N MET A 168 -4.97 -14.73 -3.37
CA MET A 168 -4.68 -13.33 -3.06
C MET A 168 -5.48 -12.88 -1.84
N ILE A 169 -4.82 -12.36 -0.81
CA ILE A 169 -5.46 -11.75 0.35
C ILE A 169 -5.15 -10.26 0.35
N GLY A 170 -6.17 -9.42 0.28
CA GLY A 170 -5.96 -7.98 0.23
C GLY A 170 -7.14 -7.14 0.65
N ASP A 171 -6.89 -5.85 0.94
CA ASP A 171 -7.89 -4.87 1.37
C ASP A 171 -8.31 -3.89 0.26
N SER A 172 -7.61 -3.89 -0.87
CA SER A 172 -8.00 -3.10 -2.04
C SER A 172 -8.87 -3.93 -2.97
N TRP A 173 -10.14 -3.51 -3.10
CA TRP A 173 -11.06 -4.20 -4.00
C TRP A 173 -10.54 -4.22 -5.44
N GLU A 174 -10.12 -3.07 -5.94
CA GLU A 174 -9.68 -2.88 -7.32
C GLU A 174 -8.33 -3.57 -7.57
N ASN A 175 -7.34 -3.27 -6.72
CA ASN A 175 -5.97 -3.72 -6.95
C ASN A 175 -5.76 -5.20 -6.62
N ASP A 176 -6.31 -5.66 -5.50
CA ASP A 176 -6.05 -7.02 -5.01
C ASP A 176 -7.11 -8.00 -5.49
N VAL A 177 -8.39 -7.71 -5.20
CA VAL A 177 -9.47 -8.67 -5.40
C VAL A 177 -9.84 -8.78 -6.88
N ALA A 178 -10.10 -7.65 -7.54
CA ALA A 178 -10.45 -7.63 -8.96
C ALA A 178 -9.24 -8.00 -9.83
N GLY A 179 -8.04 -7.54 -9.48
CA GLY A 179 -6.81 -7.90 -10.18
C GLY A 179 -6.55 -9.41 -10.14
N ALA A 180 -6.60 -10.04 -8.97
CA ALA A 180 -6.43 -11.49 -8.81
C ALA A 180 -7.51 -12.29 -9.56
N LYS A 181 -8.77 -11.84 -9.51
CA LYS A 181 -9.85 -12.45 -10.27
C LYS A 181 -9.60 -12.37 -11.77
N GLY A 182 -9.05 -11.25 -12.26
CA GLY A 182 -8.75 -11.04 -13.68
C GLY A 182 -7.78 -12.08 -14.26
N VAL A 183 -6.92 -12.66 -13.41
CA VAL A 183 -6.00 -13.75 -13.80
C VAL A 183 -6.47 -15.15 -13.37
N GLY A 184 -7.70 -15.27 -12.85
CA GLY A 184 -8.27 -16.56 -12.43
C GLY A 184 -7.78 -17.06 -11.07
N MET A 185 -7.09 -16.23 -10.28
CA MET A 185 -6.63 -16.55 -8.94
C MET A 185 -7.79 -16.43 -7.93
N HIS A 186 -7.82 -17.29 -6.89
CA HIS A 186 -8.73 -17.15 -5.76
C HIS A 186 -8.45 -15.88 -4.95
N GLN A 187 -9.48 -15.32 -4.27
CA GLN A 187 -9.37 -14.06 -3.54
C GLN A 187 -9.99 -14.15 -2.15
N VAL A 188 -9.32 -13.52 -1.18
CA VAL A 188 -9.91 -13.11 0.09
C VAL A 188 -9.98 -11.59 0.12
N PHE A 189 -11.18 -11.03 0.21
CA PHE A 189 -11.36 -9.62 0.46
C PHE A 189 -11.35 -9.34 1.95
N TYR A 190 -10.30 -8.66 2.43
CA TYR A 190 -10.22 -8.15 3.80
C TYR A 190 -10.90 -6.78 3.87
N ASN A 191 -12.18 -6.77 4.19
CA ASN A 191 -13.04 -5.57 4.16
C ASN A 191 -12.90 -4.73 5.44
N VAL A 192 -11.84 -3.95 5.53
CA VAL A 192 -11.60 -3.04 6.66
C VAL A 192 -12.43 -1.76 6.59
N THR A 193 -13.01 -1.45 5.44
CA THR A 193 -13.77 -0.21 5.20
C THR A 193 -15.27 -0.38 5.32
N GLY A 194 -15.75 -1.63 5.47
CA GLY A 194 -17.19 -1.91 5.51
C GLY A 194 -17.89 -1.69 4.17
N LYS A 195 -17.20 -1.94 3.05
CA LYS A 195 -17.82 -1.82 1.71
C LYS A 195 -18.96 -2.83 1.57
N GLU A 196 -20.18 -2.37 1.45
CA GLU A 196 -21.39 -3.20 1.40
C GLU A 196 -21.67 -3.72 -0.01
N GLU A 197 -21.53 -2.86 -1.01
CA GLU A 197 -21.78 -3.21 -2.41
C GLU A 197 -20.50 -3.72 -3.07
N LEU A 198 -20.49 -4.99 -3.48
CA LEU A 198 -19.40 -5.64 -4.16
C LEU A 198 -19.82 -5.98 -5.60
N PRO A 199 -19.04 -5.58 -6.64
CA PRO A 199 -19.34 -5.87 -8.04
C PRO A 199 -19.45 -7.36 -8.37
N PHE A 200 -18.82 -8.21 -7.56
CA PHE A 200 -18.93 -9.68 -7.63
C PHE A 200 -18.65 -10.30 -6.25
N GLN A 201 -18.94 -11.59 -6.09
CA GLN A 201 -18.59 -12.32 -4.86
C GLN A 201 -17.13 -12.79 -4.94
N PRO A 202 -16.23 -12.40 -4.01
CA PRO A 202 -14.89 -12.98 -3.90
C PRO A 202 -14.99 -14.43 -3.39
N THR A 203 -13.90 -15.20 -3.49
CA THR A 203 -13.85 -16.57 -2.95
C THR A 203 -14.16 -16.58 -1.45
N TYR A 204 -13.58 -15.64 -0.71
CA TYR A 204 -13.88 -15.39 0.69
C TYR A 204 -13.95 -13.89 0.98
N HIS A 205 -14.75 -13.53 1.96
CA HIS A 205 -14.90 -12.16 2.46
C HIS A 205 -14.78 -12.17 3.98
N ILE A 206 -13.82 -11.42 4.52
CA ILE A 206 -13.53 -11.35 5.95
C ILE A 206 -13.48 -9.89 6.42
N SER A 207 -13.81 -9.67 7.68
CA SER A 207 -13.67 -8.38 8.38
C SER A 207 -12.56 -8.37 9.43
N ASN A 208 -12.09 -9.57 9.81
CA ASN A 208 -11.04 -9.76 10.79
C ASN A 208 -10.04 -10.79 10.25
N LEU A 209 -8.72 -10.51 10.40
CA LEU A 209 -7.67 -11.43 9.94
C LEU A 209 -7.76 -12.81 10.58
N LYS A 210 -8.26 -12.92 11.81
CA LYS A 210 -8.40 -14.21 12.51
C LYS A 210 -9.34 -15.18 11.80
N GLU A 211 -10.26 -14.68 10.99
CA GLU A 211 -11.16 -15.52 10.18
C GLU A 211 -10.39 -16.39 9.18
N LEU A 212 -9.18 -15.96 8.76
CA LEU A 212 -8.31 -16.76 7.89
C LEU A 212 -7.96 -18.11 8.50
N MET A 213 -7.81 -18.20 9.81
CA MET A 213 -7.52 -19.47 10.52
C MET A 213 -8.70 -20.45 10.53
N GLN A 214 -9.89 -20.01 10.14
CA GLN A 214 -11.09 -20.85 10.05
C GLN A 214 -11.37 -21.33 8.64
N ILE A 215 -10.86 -20.63 7.65
CA ILE A 215 -11.13 -20.90 6.22
C ILE A 215 -9.92 -21.49 5.50
N LEU A 216 -8.74 -21.41 6.09
CA LEU A 216 -7.47 -21.96 5.63
C LEU A 216 -6.83 -22.86 6.70
#